data_f93a2cb218eb2f077577260455d0efd7
#
_entry.id   f93a2cb218eb2f077577260455d0efd7
#
_cell.length_a   1.000
_cell.length_b   1.000
_cell.length_c   1.000
_cell.angle_alpha   90.00
_cell.angle_beta   90.00
_cell.angle_gamma   90.00
#
_symmetry.space_group_name_H-M   'P 1'
#
loop_
_entity.id
_entity.type
_entity.pdbx_description
1 polymer ?
#
loop_
_entity_poly.entity_id
_entity_poly.type
_entity_poly.pdbx_seq_one_letter_code
_entity_poly.pdbx_strand_id
1 'polypeptide(L)'
;LTAISAHVSYDELAGDLEKTLQDYETIGCRYIVIPWLGEDRRFGAALYEETIKGIPVIAEGCKKHGMTLLYHNHDFEFAKTPDGTYVLDQLYAEVPAEVLGAEPDTCWIKVGGPDPSEWLKKYNGRCPLVHVKDFRRRADGVDLLALGEGEQDFPALVKTAKECGAQWLVIEQD
;
A
#
# COMPACT_ATOMS: atom_id res chain seq x y z
N LEU A 1 2.49 9.78 21.89
CA LEU A 1 2.11 9.13 20.63
C LEU A 1 2.85 9.80 19.48
N THR A 2 3.24 9.02 18.49
CA THR A 2 3.88 9.52 17.26
C THR A 2 3.04 9.09 16.08
N ALA A 3 2.61 10.04 15.27
CA ALA A 3 1.94 9.74 14.00
C ALA A 3 3.01 9.31 12.98
N ILE A 4 2.95 8.08 12.49
CA ILE A 4 3.93 7.56 11.53
C ILE A 4 3.46 7.75 10.10
N SER A 5 2.21 7.42 9.83
CA SER A 5 1.60 7.47 8.51
C SER A 5 0.14 7.89 8.58
N ALA A 6 -0.39 8.28 7.44
CA ALA A 6 -1.82 8.53 7.25
C ALA A 6 -2.27 7.98 5.89
N HIS A 7 -3.43 7.31 5.88
CA HIS A 7 -4.15 6.96 4.66
C HIS A 7 -4.88 8.19 4.15
N VAL A 8 -4.55 8.63 2.95
CA VAL A 8 -5.12 9.81 2.30
C VAL A 8 -5.51 9.45 0.87
N SER A 9 -6.75 9.69 0.50
CA SER A 9 -7.23 9.33 -0.84
C SER A 9 -6.47 10.08 -1.94
N TYR A 10 -6.34 9.46 -3.11
CA TYR A 10 -5.75 10.13 -4.28
C TYR A 10 -6.48 11.42 -4.61
N ASP A 11 -7.82 11.43 -4.54
CA ASP A 11 -8.62 12.61 -4.89
C ASP A 11 -8.43 13.77 -3.92
N GLU A 12 -8.24 13.50 -2.63
CA GLU A 12 -7.90 14.52 -1.63
C GLU A 12 -6.52 15.13 -1.92
N LEU A 13 -5.52 14.28 -2.20
CA LEU A 13 -4.17 14.74 -2.56
C LEU A 13 -4.15 15.51 -3.89
N ALA A 14 -4.94 15.10 -4.87
CA ALA A 14 -5.04 15.80 -6.16
C ALA A 14 -5.85 17.10 -6.09
N GLY A 15 -6.73 17.24 -5.09
CA GLY A 15 -7.60 18.40 -4.91
C GLY A 15 -6.92 19.62 -4.30
N ASP A 16 -6.33 19.47 -3.10
CA ASP A 16 -5.59 20.54 -2.40
C ASP A 16 -4.35 19.98 -1.71
N LEU A 17 -3.36 19.67 -2.53
CA LEU A 17 -2.14 18.97 -2.10
C LEU A 17 -1.41 19.73 -0.98
N GLU A 18 -1.21 21.01 -1.15
CA GLU A 18 -0.40 21.82 -0.21
C GLU A 18 -1.04 21.87 1.18
N LYS A 19 -2.33 22.15 1.23
CA LYS A 19 -3.07 22.19 2.51
C LYS A 19 -3.09 20.80 3.17
N THR A 20 -3.40 19.76 2.42
CA THR A 20 -3.44 18.39 2.92
C THR A 20 -2.09 17.99 3.52
N LEU A 21 -0.99 18.23 2.80
CA LEU A 21 0.34 17.87 3.29
C LEU A 21 0.76 18.69 4.51
N GLN A 22 0.42 19.97 4.57
CA GLN A 22 0.69 20.82 5.73
C GLN A 22 -0.02 20.34 7.00
N ASP A 23 -1.26 19.85 6.87
CA ASP A 23 -2.02 19.29 8.00
C ASP A 23 -1.31 18.03 8.56
N TYR A 24 -0.85 17.12 7.69
CA TYR A 24 -0.13 15.90 8.10
C TYR A 24 1.31 16.16 8.57
N GLU A 25 2.01 17.14 8.02
CA GLU A 25 3.29 17.60 8.53
C GLU A 25 3.16 18.12 9.97
N THR A 26 2.10 18.88 10.24
CA THR A 26 1.84 19.47 11.58
C THR A 26 1.72 18.40 12.67
N ILE A 27 1.12 17.23 12.36
CA ILE A 27 1.03 16.11 13.30
C ILE A 27 2.24 15.18 13.27
N GLY A 28 3.21 15.44 12.39
CA GLY A 28 4.49 14.75 12.34
C GLY A 28 4.49 13.45 11.55
N CYS A 29 3.55 13.25 10.62
CA CYS A 29 3.55 12.11 9.71
C CYS A 29 4.83 12.08 8.87
N ARG A 30 5.34 10.86 8.64
CA ARG A 30 6.50 10.62 7.76
C ARG A 30 6.10 9.98 6.45
N TYR A 31 4.92 9.37 6.41
CA TYR A 31 4.41 8.68 5.23
C TYR A 31 2.99 9.12 4.96
N ILE A 32 2.72 9.43 3.70
CA ILE A 32 1.37 9.57 3.16
C ILE A 32 1.10 8.34 2.31
N VAL A 33 -0.01 7.69 2.54
CA VAL A 33 -0.33 6.42 1.89
C VAL A 33 -1.62 6.56 1.12
N ILE A 34 -1.58 6.31 -0.18
CA ILE A 34 -2.80 6.16 -0.98
C ILE A 34 -3.38 4.78 -0.64
N PRO A 35 -4.55 4.70 0.03
CA PRO A 35 -5.06 3.43 0.54
C PRO A 35 -5.62 2.53 -0.56
N TRP A 36 -6.16 3.09 -1.62
CA TRP A 36 -6.64 2.43 -2.84
C TRP A 36 -6.90 3.46 -3.95
N LEU A 37 -7.06 2.98 -5.17
CA LEU A 37 -7.57 3.79 -6.28
C LEU A 37 -9.06 3.49 -6.52
N GLY A 38 -9.84 4.55 -6.73
CA GLY A 38 -11.24 4.44 -7.17
C GLY A 38 -11.35 3.62 -8.46
N GLU A 39 -12.50 3.02 -8.70
CA GLU A 39 -12.70 2.13 -9.86
C GLU A 39 -12.38 2.78 -11.20
N ASP A 40 -12.67 4.08 -11.34
CA ASP A 40 -12.38 4.88 -12.52
C ASP A 40 -10.90 5.22 -12.72
N ARG A 41 -10.06 5.00 -11.69
CA ARG A 41 -8.62 5.23 -11.65
C ARG A 41 -7.77 3.96 -11.68
N ARG A 42 -8.40 2.77 -11.64
CA ARG A 42 -7.70 1.49 -11.69
C ARG A 42 -7.18 1.19 -13.09
N PHE A 43 -6.26 0.25 -13.20
CA PHE A 43 -5.68 -0.20 -14.47
C PHE A 43 -6.77 -0.45 -15.52
N GLY A 44 -6.62 0.17 -16.68
CA GLY A 44 -7.55 0.08 -17.81
C GLY A 44 -8.81 0.96 -17.70
N ALA A 45 -9.01 1.68 -16.58
CA ALA A 45 -10.11 2.63 -16.43
C ALA A 45 -9.80 4.01 -17.02
N ALA A 46 -10.83 4.85 -17.14
CA ALA A 46 -10.75 6.11 -17.89
C ALA A 46 -9.71 7.11 -17.35
N LEU A 47 -9.50 7.14 -16.03
CA LEU A 47 -8.59 8.08 -15.37
C LEU A 47 -7.24 7.45 -14.97
N TYR A 48 -6.97 6.21 -15.37
CA TYR A 48 -5.72 5.52 -15.00
C TYR A 48 -4.47 6.29 -15.43
N GLU A 49 -4.40 6.67 -16.71
CA GLU A 49 -3.26 7.42 -17.25
C GLU A 49 -3.03 8.78 -16.58
N GLU A 50 -4.12 9.47 -16.22
CA GLU A 50 -4.06 10.71 -15.45
C GLU A 50 -3.50 10.45 -14.06
N THR A 51 -3.96 9.38 -13.41
CA THR A 51 -3.51 8.97 -12.08
C THR A 51 -2.01 8.66 -12.07
N ILE A 52 -1.52 7.87 -13.02
CA ILE A 52 -0.09 7.56 -13.15
C ILE A 52 0.76 8.83 -13.31
N LYS A 53 0.28 9.81 -14.08
CA LYS A 53 0.96 11.11 -14.25
C LYS A 53 0.85 12.00 -13.00
N GLY A 54 -0.20 11.88 -12.22
CA GLY A 54 -0.43 12.66 -11.00
C GLY A 54 0.42 12.16 -9.81
N ILE A 55 0.66 10.87 -9.69
CA ILE A 55 1.44 10.29 -8.59
C ILE A 55 2.81 10.95 -8.40
N PRO A 56 3.64 11.19 -9.43
CA PRO A 56 4.92 11.89 -9.26
C PRO A 56 4.79 13.32 -8.73
N VAL A 57 3.72 14.03 -9.09
CA VAL A 57 3.45 15.39 -8.59
C VAL A 57 3.14 15.36 -7.09
N ILE A 58 2.31 14.41 -6.67
CA ILE A 58 1.97 14.18 -5.26
C ILE A 58 3.24 13.79 -4.49
N ALA A 59 4.04 12.87 -5.02
CA ALA A 59 5.29 12.42 -4.40
C ALA A 59 6.29 13.56 -4.19
N GLU A 60 6.43 14.45 -5.17
CA GLU A 60 7.30 15.64 -5.05
C GLU A 60 6.77 16.60 -3.98
N GLY A 61 5.44 16.76 -3.89
CA GLY A 61 4.80 17.49 -2.78
C GLY A 61 5.16 16.88 -1.43
N CYS A 62 4.92 15.58 -1.27
CA CYS A 62 5.27 14.85 -0.02
C CYS A 62 6.73 15.09 0.37
N LYS A 63 7.65 14.99 -0.59
CA LYS A 63 9.09 15.18 -0.36
C LYS A 63 9.42 16.59 0.16
N LYS A 64 8.77 17.64 -0.36
CA LYS A 64 8.95 19.02 0.11
C LYS A 64 8.55 19.20 1.57
N HIS A 65 7.56 18.44 2.05
CA HIS A 65 7.09 18.38 3.42
C HIS A 65 7.82 17.32 4.28
N GLY A 66 8.93 16.74 3.78
CA GLY A 66 9.70 15.72 4.50
C GLY A 66 9.01 14.37 4.64
N MET A 67 8.01 14.11 3.82
CA MET A 67 7.24 12.87 3.80
C MET A 67 7.53 12.02 2.56
N THR A 68 7.23 10.73 2.63
CA THR A 68 7.33 9.78 1.52
C THR A 68 5.93 9.29 1.13
N LEU A 69 5.66 9.24 -0.17
CA LEU A 69 4.40 8.69 -0.70
C LEU A 69 4.49 7.18 -0.83
N LEU A 70 3.47 6.47 -0.33
CA LEU A 70 3.32 5.03 -0.44
C LEU A 70 1.98 4.67 -1.06
N TYR A 71 1.86 3.43 -1.52
CA TYR A 71 0.62 2.81 -1.96
C TYR A 71 0.31 1.58 -1.11
N HIS A 72 -0.91 1.48 -0.61
CA HIS A 72 -1.45 0.32 0.11
C HIS A 72 -2.32 -0.51 -0.82
N ASN A 73 -2.18 -1.82 -0.76
CA ASN A 73 -2.96 -2.73 -1.60
C ASN A 73 -4.10 -3.41 -0.85
N HIS A 74 -5.13 -3.76 -1.63
CA HIS A 74 -6.15 -4.73 -1.29
C HIS A 74 -5.99 -6.02 -2.13
N ASP A 75 -7.01 -6.84 -2.21
CA ASP A 75 -7.01 -8.08 -2.99
C ASP A 75 -7.24 -7.83 -4.49
N PHE A 76 -7.97 -6.78 -4.85
CA PHE A 76 -8.33 -6.51 -6.24
C PHE A 76 -7.13 -6.11 -7.12
N GLU A 77 -6.04 -5.58 -6.56
CA GLU A 77 -4.81 -5.29 -7.30
C GLU A 77 -4.04 -6.56 -7.71
N PHE A 78 -4.46 -7.72 -7.19
CA PHE A 78 -3.94 -9.02 -7.64
C PHE A 78 -4.75 -9.63 -8.80
N ALA A 79 -5.70 -8.88 -9.37
CA ALA A 79 -6.25 -9.19 -10.68
C ALA A 79 -5.14 -9.20 -11.74
N LYS A 80 -5.36 -9.97 -12.82
CA LYS A 80 -4.41 -10.08 -13.92
C LYS A 80 -4.74 -9.12 -15.05
N THR A 81 -3.72 -8.43 -15.56
CA THR A 81 -3.77 -7.75 -16.86
C THR A 81 -3.87 -8.76 -18.00
N PRO A 82 -4.18 -8.32 -19.24
CA PRO A 82 -4.29 -9.23 -20.39
C PRO A 82 -3.03 -10.06 -20.68
N ASP A 83 -1.84 -9.58 -20.31
CA ASP A 83 -0.57 -10.31 -20.46
C ASP A 83 -0.22 -11.21 -19.27
N GLY A 84 -1.10 -11.28 -18.25
CA GLY A 84 -0.94 -12.12 -17.07
C GLY A 84 -0.15 -11.50 -15.92
N THR A 85 0.27 -10.25 -16.01
CA THR A 85 0.92 -9.49 -14.93
C THR A 85 -0.12 -9.12 -13.87
N TYR A 86 0.25 -9.01 -12.59
CA TYR A 86 -0.64 -8.42 -11.59
C TYR A 86 -0.79 -6.92 -11.79
N VAL A 87 -1.99 -6.39 -11.58
CA VAL A 87 -2.25 -4.93 -11.69
C VAL A 87 -1.33 -4.13 -10.77
N LEU A 88 -1.05 -4.63 -9.57
CA LEU A 88 -0.10 -3.98 -8.65
C LEU A 88 1.34 -3.99 -9.20
N ASP A 89 1.76 -5.07 -9.86
CA ASP A 89 3.06 -5.13 -10.53
C ASP A 89 3.15 -4.11 -11.66
N GLN A 90 2.06 -3.94 -12.42
CA GLN A 90 1.99 -2.94 -13.49
C GLN A 90 2.14 -1.52 -12.93
N LEU A 91 1.40 -1.19 -11.86
CA LEU A 91 1.53 0.10 -11.17
C LEU A 91 3.00 0.36 -10.75
N TYR A 92 3.64 -0.65 -10.15
CA TYR A 92 5.01 -0.51 -9.67
C TYR A 92 6.05 -0.53 -10.78
N ALA A 93 5.75 -1.03 -11.96
CA ALA A 93 6.60 -0.93 -13.14
C ALA A 93 6.50 0.46 -13.78
N GLU A 94 5.34 1.09 -13.77
CA GLU A 94 5.11 2.41 -14.34
C GLU A 94 5.58 3.55 -13.42
N VAL A 95 5.54 3.32 -12.08
CA VAL A 95 5.96 4.32 -11.10
C VAL A 95 7.14 3.79 -10.29
N PRO A 96 8.35 4.35 -10.46
CA PRO A 96 9.57 3.85 -9.82
C PRO A 96 9.54 4.00 -8.28
N ALA A 97 10.35 3.18 -7.59
CA ALA A 97 10.35 3.08 -6.14
C ALA A 97 10.73 4.38 -5.42
N GLU A 98 11.51 5.24 -6.08
CA GLU A 98 11.92 6.56 -5.57
C GLU A 98 10.77 7.57 -5.57
N VAL A 99 9.70 7.28 -6.32
CA VAL A 99 8.49 8.10 -6.42
C VAL A 99 7.38 7.54 -5.55
N LEU A 100 7.11 6.24 -5.66
CA LEU A 100 6.04 5.56 -4.95
C LEU A 100 6.57 4.35 -4.21
N GLY A 101 6.68 4.44 -2.88
CA GLY A 101 6.95 3.28 -2.03
C GLY A 101 5.72 2.38 -1.90
N ALA A 102 5.84 1.33 -1.11
CA ALA A 102 4.77 0.38 -0.85
C ALA A 102 4.49 0.26 0.64
N GLU A 103 3.22 0.18 1.00
CA GLU A 103 2.73 -0.29 2.28
C GLU A 103 1.93 -1.59 2.03
N PRO A 104 2.61 -2.74 1.80
CA PRO A 104 1.91 -3.98 1.50
C PRO A 104 1.07 -4.45 2.69
N ASP A 105 -0.21 -4.77 2.42
CA ASP A 105 -1.06 -5.49 3.36
C ASP A 105 -0.94 -6.99 3.12
N THR A 106 -0.38 -7.70 4.10
CA THR A 106 -0.07 -9.13 4.01
C THR A 106 -1.33 -10.01 3.97
N CYS A 107 -2.44 -9.54 4.55
CA CYS A 107 -3.73 -10.22 4.46
C CYS A 107 -4.26 -10.18 3.02
N TRP A 108 -4.39 -8.98 2.46
CA TRP A 108 -4.95 -8.81 1.14
C TRP A 108 -4.07 -9.42 0.03
N ILE A 109 -2.74 -9.43 0.19
CA ILE A 109 -1.86 -10.20 -0.69
C ILE A 109 -2.25 -11.67 -0.70
N LYS A 110 -2.40 -12.28 0.49
CA LYS A 110 -2.73 -13.71 0.62
C LYS A 110 -4.16 -14.02 0.14
N VAL A 111 -5.11 -13.12 0.37
CA VAL A 111 -6.49 -13.23 -0.14
C VAL A 111 -6.49 -13.16 -1.66
N GLY A 112 -5.75 -12.24 -2.26
CA GLY A 112 -5.59 -12.07 -3.70
C GLY A 112 -4.80 -13.19 -4.41
N GLY A 113 -4.17 -14.10 -3.64
CA GLY A 113 -3.56 -15.33 -4.14
C GLY A 113 -2.07 -15.49 -3.97
N PRO A 114 -1.22 -14.44 -4.04
CA PRO A 114 0.22 -14.59 -3.83
C PRO A 114 0.61 -14.98 -2.40
N ASP A 115 1.84 -15.49 -2.23
CA ASP A 115 2.45 -15.62 -0.91
C ASP A 115 2.98 -14.26 -0.44
N PRO A 116 2.57 -13.77 0.75
CA PRO A 116 2.98 -12.45 1.23
C PRO A 116 4.50 -12.34 1.48
N SER A 117 5.15 -13.41 1.94
CA SER A 117 6.60 -13.39 2.17
C SER A 117 7.37 -13.30 0.85
N GLU A 118 6.94 -14.02 -0.18
CA GLU A 118 7.54 -13.92 -1.51
C GLU A 118 7.28 -12.54 -2.14
N TRP A 119 6.11 -11.95 -1.89
CA TRP A 119 5.78 -10.60 -2.34
C TRP A 119 6.69 -9.54 -1.69
N LEU A 120 6.89 -9.62 -0.36
CA LEU A 120 7.81 -8.72 0.35
C LEU A 120 9.24 -8.83 -0.18
N LYS A 121 9.73 -10.06 -0.45
CA LYS A 121 11.06 -10.27 -1.04
C LYS A 121 11.17 -9.66 -2.43
N LYS A 122 10.14 -9.80 -3.27
CA LYS A 122 10.08 -9.24 -4.62
C LYS A 122 10.25 -7.71 -4.60
N TYR A 123 9.68 -7.05 -3.60
CA TYR A 123 9.73 -5.61 -3.44
C TYR A 123 10.64 -5.15 -2.30
N ASN A 124 11.68 -5.93 -2.03
CA ASN A 124 12.70 -5.61 -1.03
C ASN A 124 13.23 -4.18 -1.21
N GLY A 125 13.28 -3.42 -0.10
CA GLY A 125 13.71 -2.02 -0.08
C GLY A 125 12.65 -0.99 -0.51
N ARG A 126 11.48 -1.43 -1.01
CA ARG A 126 10.35 -0.56 -1.38
C ARG A 126 9.32 -0.41 -0.27
N CYS A 127 9.34 -1.26 0.77
CA CYS A 127 8.28 -1.44 1.76
C CYS A 127 8.69 -0.96 3.16
N PRO A 128 8.77 0.36 3.43
CA PRO A 128 9.12 0.85 4.76
C PRO A 128 8.06 0.57 5.82
N LEU A 129 6.81 0.46 5.42
CA LEU A 129 5.67 0.05 6.25
C LEU A 129 5.10 -1.26 5.72
N VAL A 130 4.61 -2.12 6.62
CA VAL A 130 3.90 -3.35 6.26
C VAL A 130 2.66 -3.48 7.14
N HIS A 131 1.48 -3.54 6.53
CA HIS A 131 0.25 -3.86 7.23
C HIS A 131 0.18 -5.34 7.55
N VAL A 132 -0.12 -5.64 8.81
CA VAL A 132 -0.32 -6.99 9.33
C VAL A 132 -1.74 -7.12 9.84
N LYS A 133 -2.52 -7.94 9.17
CA LYS A 133 -3.93 -8.20 9.41
C LYS A 133 -4.15 -9.70 9.33
N ASP A 134 -4.96 -10.27 10.22
CA ASP A 134 -5.27 -11.70 10.19
C ASP A 134 -6.68 -11.97 9.66
N PHE A 135 -6.87 -13.15 9.11
CA PHE A 135 -8.13 -13.53 8.50
C PHE A 135 -8.32 -15.05 8.49
N ARG A 136 -9.56 -15.48 8.27
CA ARG A 136 -9.95 -16.86 7.95
C ARG A 136 -10.79 -16.89 6.69
N ARG A 137 -10.46 -17.78 5.76
CA ARG A 137 -11.24 -17.96 4.53
C ARG A 137 -12.60 -18.57 4.84
N ARG A 138 -13.60 -18.08 4.12
CA ARG A 138 -14.96 -18.61 4.07
C ARG A 138 -15.32 -19.00 2.65
N ALA A 139 -16.47 -19.64 2.49
CA ALA A 139 -16.97 -19.99 1.16
C ALA A 139 -17.31 -18.75 0.29
N ASP A 140 -17.66 -17.65 0.93
CA ASP A 140 -18.16 -16.40 0.33
C ASP A 140 -17.31 -15.17 0.68
N GLY A 141 -16.06 -15.35 1.10
CA GLY A 141 -15.17 -14.25 1.44
C GLY A 141 -14.16 -14.56 2.54
N VAL A 142 -13.88 -13.58 3.39
CA VAL A 142 -12.97 -13.72 4.54
C VAL A 142 -13.57 -13.07 5.80
N ASP A 143 -13.32 -13.69 6.96
CA ASP A 143 -13.50 -13.04 8.24
C ASP A 143 -12.18 -12.41 8.66
N LEU A 144 -12.19 -11.15 9.04
CA LEU A 144 -11.04 -10.47 9.64
C LEU A 144 -10.99 -10.78 11.12
N LEU A 145 -9.82 -11.12 11.63
CA LEU A 145 -9.62 -11.65 12.98
C LEU A 145 -8.48 -10.93 13.70
N ALA A 146 -8.45 -11.04 15.01
CA ALA A 146 -7.30 -10.61 15.80
C ALA A 146 -6.04 -11.39 15.38
N LEU A 147 -4.88 -10.73 15.46
CA LEU A 147 -3.60 -11.34 15.07
C LEU A 147 -3.37 -12.66 15.84
N GLY A 148 -3.09 -13.73 15.11
CA GLY A 148 -2.84 -15.06 15.63
C GLY A 148 -4.07 -15.94 15.75
N GLU A 149 -5.26 -15.45 15.41
CA GLU A 149 -6.51 -16.24 15.42
C GLU A 149 -6.90 -16.75 14.03
N GLY A 150 -6.19 -16.33 12.98
CA GLY A 150 -6.46 -16.65 11.59
C GLY A 150 -5.46 -17.56 10.93
N GLU A 151 -5.19 -17.30 9.64
CA GLU A 151 -4.41 -18.18 8.75
C GLU A 151 -3.00 -17.64 8.43
N GLN A 152 -2.61 -16.49 9.01
CA GLN A 152 -1.32 -15.87 8.74
C GLN A 152 -0.22 -16.45 9.62
N ASP A 153 0.95 -16.70 9.02
CA ASP A 153 2.17 -17.06 9.77
C ASP A 153 2.94 -15.77 10.14
N PHE A 154 2.49 -15.11 11.22
CA PHE A 154 3.12 -13.86 11.67
C PHE A 154 4.60 -13.98 12.02
N PRO A 155 5.11 -15.06 12.67
CA PRO A 155 6.54 -15.22 12.87
C PRO A 155 7.33 -15.15 11.56
N ALA A 156 6.88 -15.84 10.51
CA ALA A 156 7.52 -15.80 9.20
C ALA A 156 7.38 -14.44 8.52
N LEU A 157 6.19 -13.82 8.57
CA LEU A 157 5.93 -12.50 7.98
C LEU A 157 6.76 -11.40 8.63
N VAL A 158 6.80 -11.34 9.96
CA VAL A 158 7.58 -10.35 10.71
C VAL A 158 9.08 -10.49 10.41
N LYS A 159 9.57 -11.73 10.35
CA LYS A 159 10.96 -12.02 9.98
C LYS A 159 11.26 -11.50 8.57
N THR A 160 10.42 -11.88 7.58
CA THR A 160 10.61 -11.48 6.18
C THR A 160 10.51 -9.96 6.02
N ALA A 161 9.50 -9.31 6.62
CA ALA A 161 9.34 -7.86 6.56
C ALA A 161 10.59 -7.14 7.08
N LYS A 162 11.14 -7.59 8.21
CA LYS A 162 12.38 -7.05 8.79
C LYS A 162 13.58 -7.27 7.87
N GLU A 163 13.74 -8.46 7.30
CA GLU A 163 14.82 -8.77 6.35
C GLU A 163 14.73 -7.94 5.07
N CYS A 164 13.51 -7.57 4.65
CA CYS A 164 13.22 -6.71 3.50
C CYS A 164 13.24 -5.20 3.83
N GLY A 165 13.67 -4.80 5.03
CA GLY A 165 13.92 -3.41 5.40
C GLY A 165 12.69 -2.65 5.90
N ALA A 166 11.60 -3.33 6.26
CA ALA A 166 10.45 -2.70 6.89
C ALA A 166 10.86 -2.04 8.21
N GLN A 167 10.48 -0.79 8.39
CA GLN A 167 10.74 0.01 9.59
C GLN A 167 9.61 -0.12 10.60
N TRP A 168 8.39 -0.34 10.12
CA TRP A 168 7.18 -0.42 10.92
C TRP A 168 6.28 -1.54 10.45
N LEU A 169 5.64 -2.20 11.43
CA LEU A 169 4.51 -3.08 11.22
C LEU A 169 3.27 -2.36 11.74
N VAL A 170 2.28 -2.19 10.89
CA VAL A 170 1.02 -1.54 11.23
C VAL A 170 -0.02 -2.63 11.45
N ILE A 171 -0.51 -2.73 12.67
CA ILE A 171 -1.57 -3.68 13.03
C ILE A 171 -2.91 -3.06 12.68
N GLU A 172 -3.67 -3.75 11.87
CA GLU A 172 -5.02 -3.35 11.52
C GLU A 172 -6.00 -4.48 11.80
N GLN A 173 -7.17 -4.11 12.35
CA GLN A 173 -8.30 -5.00 12.57
C GLN A 173 -9.59 -4.24 12.33
N ASP A 174 -10.43 -4.73 11.43
CA ASP A 174 -11.76 -4.22 11.10
C ASP A 174 -12.85 -5.03 11.83
#